data_dedbf8c41499e5732ce139ef84d5ea97
#
_entry.id   dedbf8c41499e5732ce139ef84d5ea97
#
_cell.length_a   1.000
_cell.length_b   1.000
_cell.length_c   1.000
_cell.angle_alpha   90.00
_cell.angle_beta   90.00
_cell.angle_gamma   90.00
#
_symmetry.space_group_name_H-M   'P 1'
#
loop_
_entity.id
_entity.type
_entity.pdbx_description
1 polymer ?
#
loop_
_entity_poly.entity_id
_entity_poly.type
_entity_poly.pdbx_seq_one_letter_code
_entity_poly.pdbx_strand_id
1 'polypeptide(L)'
;MQSKKLFLEVIGKLKDEEFEDLFSSLLSSSEMKDISRRLMAAKLLHKSTTYEEVQDIMGMGSNTVNKIYFKTKGSPILRKLFGRD
;
A
#
# COMPACT_ATOMS: atom_id res chain seq x y z
N MET A 1 -3.38 -18.12 -12.01
CA MET A 1 -4.80 -17.86 -11.80
C MET A 1 -5.31 -16.86 -12.81
N GLN A 2 -6.39 -17.20 -13.48
CA GLN A 2 -6.95 -16.35 -14.53
C GLN A 2 -7.46 -15.02 -13.99
N SER A 3 -8.05 -15.03 -12.79
CA SER A 3 -8.58 -13.81 -12.19
C SER A 3 -7.47 -12.79 -11.88
N LYS A 4 -6.34 -13.25 -11.36
CA LYS A 4 -5.19 -12.38 -11.10
C LYS A 4 -4.64 -11.81 -12.39
N LYS A 5 -4.56 -12.62 -13.43
CA LYS A 5 -4.07 -12.19 -14.73
C LYS A 5 -4.96 -11.11 -15.32
N LEU A 6 -6.28 -11.32 -15.26
CA LEU A 6 -7.23 -10.33 -15.72
C LEU A 6 -7.06 -9.00 -14.97
N PHE A 7 -6.95 -9.07 -13.64
CA PHE A 7 -6.80 -7.88 -12.82
C PHE A 7 -5.57 -7.07 -13.23
N LEU A 8 -4.44 -7.74 -13.40
CA LEU A 8 -3.19 -7.06 -13.78
C LEU A 8 -3.26 -6.47 -15.18
N GLU A 9 -3.91 -7.18 -16.12
CA GLU A 9 -4.09 -6.67 -17.48
C GLU A 9 -4.96 -5.42 -17.50
N VAL A 10 -6.05 -5.42 -16.74
CA VAL A 10 -6.95 -4.27 -16.67
C VAL A 10 -6.22 -3.08 -16.05
N ILE A 11 -5.53 -3.29 -14.94
CA ILE A 11 -4.79 -2.23 -14.27
C ILE A 11 -3.75 -1.61 -15.20
N GLY A 12 -3.05 -2.43 -15.98
CA GLY A 12 -2.02 -1.95 -16.89
C GLY A 12 -2.55 -1.10 -18.03
N LYS A 13 -3.86 -1.11 -18.28
CA LYS A 13 -4.49 -0.33 -19.36
C LYS A 13 -5.19 0.92 -18.86
N LEU A 14 -5.24 1.14 -17.54
CA LEU A 14 -5.94 2.27 -16.98
C LEU A 14 -5.18 3.57 -17.16
N LYS A 15 -5.93 4.63 -17.40
CA LYS A 15 -5.42 6.00 -17.34
C LYS A 15 -5.49 6.45 -15.87
N ASP A 16 -4.71 7.47 -15.55
CA ASP A 16 -4.59 7.94 -14.16
C ASP A 16 -5.94 8.22 -13.52
N GLU A 17 -6.83 8.89 -14.23
CA GLU A 17 -8.13 9.25 -13.69
C GLU A 17 -9.09 8.07 -13.53
N GLU A 18 -8.75 6.91 -14.10
CA GLU A 18 -9.60 5.73 -14.03
C GLU A 18 -9.31 4.82 -12.83
N PHE A 19 -8.15 5.00 -12.18
CA PHE A 19 -7.78 4.15 -11.05
C PHE A 19 -8.77 4.25 -9.90
N GLU A 20 -9.13 5.45 -9.51
CA GLU A 20 -10.06 5.66 -8.41
C GLU A 20 -11.42 5.04 -8.72
N ASP A 21 -11.91 5.24 -9.94
CA ASP A 21 -13.21 4.69 -10.35
C ASP A 21 -13.20 3.17 -10.30
N LEU A 22 -12.14 2.52 -10.80
CA LEU A 22 -12.06 1.07 -10.77
C LEU A 22 -12.04 0.55 -9.33
N PHE A 23 -11.16 1.10 -8.51
CA PHE A 23 -11.04 0.61 -7.13
C PHE A 23 -12.29 0.87 -6.32
N SER A 24 -12.94 2.01 -6.52
CA SER A 24 -14.21 2.32 -5.86
C SER A 24 -15.32 1.35 -6.29
N SER A 25 -15.24 0.83 -7.51
CA SER A 25 -16.22 -0.15 -8.00
C SER A 25 -16.02 -1.54 -7.44
N LEU A 26 -14.79 -1.88 -7.07
CA LEU A 26 -14.44 -3.24 -6.63
C LEU A 26 -14.31 -3.38 -5.13
N LEU A 27 -13.92 -2.32 -4.44
CA LEU A 27 -13.62 -2.37 -3.01
C LEU A 27 -14.70 -1.66 -2.19
N SER A 28 -14.94 -2.17 -1.01
CA SER A 28 -15.76 -1.45 -0.03
C SER A 28 -14.97 -0.24 0.49
N SER A 29 -15.66 0.69 1.14
CA SER A 29 -15.00 1.85 1.78
C SER A 29 -13.96 1.40 2.79
N SER A 30 -14.26 0.35 3.54
CA SER A 30 -13.35 -0.20 4.53
C SER A 30 -12.10 -0.79 3.89
N GLU A 31 -12.27 -1.54 2.79
CA GLU A 31 -11.15 -2.11 2.07
C GLU A 31 -10.26 -1.03 1.44
N MET A 32 -10.87 -0.01 0.88
CA MET A 32 -10.12 1.12 0.31
C MET A 32 -9.32 1.83 1.40
N LYS A 33 -9.91 2.04 2.56
CA LYS A 33 -9.25 2.66 3.69
C LYS A 33 -8.06 1.82 4.17
N ASP A 34 -8.25 0.50 4.26
CA ASP A 34 -7.20 -0.40 4.71
C ASP A 34 -6.00 -0.39 3.78
N ILE A 35 -6.24 -0.46 2.46
CA ILE A 35 -5.16 -0.43 1.48
C ILE A 35 -4.42 0.91 1.54
N SER A 36 -5.17 2.01 1.65
CA SER A 36 -4.59 3.35 1.71
C SER A 36 -3.73 3.52 2.95
N ARG A 37 -4.20 3.04 4.10
CA ARG A 37 -3.44 3.12 5.35
C ARG A 37 -2.19 2.26 5.31
N ARG A 38 -2.29 1.08 4.68
CA ARG A 38 -1.15 0.19 4.52
C ARG A 38 -0.06 0.84 3.67
N LEU A 39 -0.46 1.51 2.60
CA LEU A 39 0.48 2.24 1.74
C LEU A 39 1.16 3.38 2.50
N MET A 40 0.38 4.13 3.29
CA MET A 40 0.94 5.23 4.08
C MET A 40 1.96 4.73 5.11
N ALA A 41 1.64 3.63 5.80
CA ALA A 41 2.57 3.03 6.75
C ALA A 41 3.86 2.57 6.06
N ALA A 42 3.73 1.96 4.88
CA ALA A 42 4.90 1.54 4.10
C ALA A 42 5.76 2.75 3.71
N LYS A 43 5.13 3.83 3.30
CA LYS A 43 5.84 5.07 2.97
C LYS A 43 6.64 5.58 4.17
N LEU A 44 6.02 5.63 5.33
CA LEU A 44 6.68 6.10 6.54
C LEU A 44 7.88 5.21 6.90
N LEU A 45 7.70 3.90 6.81
CA LEU A 45 8.77 2.94 7.10
C LEU A 45 9.95 3.08 6.14
N HIS A 46 9.69 3.38 4.87
CA HIS A 46 10.72 3.58 3.88
C HIS A 46 11.45 4.93 4.05
N LYS A 47 10.89 5.84 4.82
CA LYS A 47 11.48 7.16 5.06
C LYS A 47 12.18 7.26 6.43
N SER A 48 12.61 6.13 6.95
CA SER A 48 13.37 6.07 8.22
C SER A 48 12.58 6.50 9.45
N THR A 49 11.27 6.41 9.38
CA THR A 49 10.42 6.62 10.56
C THR A 49 10.51 5.37 11.43
N THR A 50 10.61 5.53 12.73
CA THR A 50 10.69 4.38 13.64
C THR A 50 9.34 3.66 13.71
N TYR A 51 9.38 2.39 14.15
CA TYR A 51 8.16 1.61 14.34
C TYR A 51 7.19 2.32 15.29
N GLU A 52 7.71 2.84 16.40
CA GLU A 52 6.90 3.51 17.39
C GLU A 52 6.23 4.75 16.81
N GLU A 53 6.96 5.52 16.02
CA GLU A 53 6.39 6.68 15.36
C GLU A 53 5.28 6.29 14.37
N VAL A 54 5.49 5.23 13.61
CA VAL A 54 4.47 4.73 12.68
C VAL A 54 3.22 4.29 13.45
N GLN A 55 3.41 3.57 14.56
CA GLN A 55 2.29 3.16 15.41
C GLN A 55 1.48 4.36 15.88
N ASP A 56 2.17 5.39 16.34
CA ASP A 56 1.51 6.59 16.83
C ASP A 56 0.80 7.38 15.73
N ILE A 57 1.49 7.60 14.61
CA ILE A 57 0.93 8.38 13.50
C ILE A 57 -0.28 7.67 12.89
N MET A 58 -0.17 6.36 12.72
CA MET A 58 -1.20 5.58 12.04
C MET A 58 -2.27 5.01 12.97
N GLY A 59 -2.04 5.04 14.27
CA GLY A 59 -2.93 4.38 15.20
C GLY A 59 -2.97 2.87 15.01
N MET A 60 -1.83 2.27 14.68
CA MET A 60 -1.71 0.84 14.45
C MET A 60 -0.98 0.16 15.60
N GLY A 61 -1.30 -1.11 15.85
CA GLY A 61 -0.55 -1.91 16.80
C GLY A 61 0.78 -2.37 16.24
N SER A 62 1.67 -2.83 17.13
CA SER A 62 3.01 -3.26 16.74
C SER A 62 2.99 -4.44 15.76
N ASN A 63 2.08 -5.38 15.95
CA ASN A 63 1.98 -6.53 15.03
C ASN A 63 1.63 -6.12 13.62
N THR A 64 0.71 -5.16 13.49
CA THR A 64 0.31 -4.65 12.17
C THR A 64 1.47 -3.95 11.48
N VAL A 65 2.19 -3.09 12.19
CA VAL A 65 3.34 -2.38 11.64
C VAL A 65 4.44 -3.36 11.24
N ASN A 66 4.71 -4.37 12.08
CA ASN A 66 5.69 -5.42 11.77
C ASN A 66 5.34 -6.15 10.48
N LYS A 67 4.07 -6.55 10.32
CA LYS A 67 3.63 -7.26 9.13
C LYS A 67 3.84 -6.42 7.89
N ILE A 68 3.50 -5.15 7.96
CA ILE A 68 3.69 -4.23 6.83
C ILE A 68 5.17 -4.09 6.50
N TYR A 69 5.99 -3.91 7.51
CA TYR A 69 7.44 -3.79 7.31
C TYR A 69 8.02 -5.01 6.60
N PHE A 70 7.75 -6.21 7.13
CA PHE A 70 8.32 -7.43 6.56
C PHE A 70 7.78 -7.74 5.17
N LYS A 71 6.54 -7.34 4.89
CA LYS A 71 5.95 -7.52 3.57
C LYS A 71 6.54 -6.56 2.55
N THR A 72 6.92 -5.36 2.97
CA THR A 72 7.27 -4.29 2.04
C THR A 72 8.75 -3.92 2.00
N LYS A 73 9.55 -4.35 2.97
CA LYS A 73 10.95 -3.92 3.11
C LYS A 73 11.81 -4.23 1.88
N GLY A 74 11.51 -5.31 1.18
CA GLY A 74 12.28 -5.70 0.00
C GLY A 74 11.62 -5.32 -1.31
N SER A 75 10.54 -4.53 -1.28
CA SER A 75 9.80 -4.20 -2.49
C SER A 75 10.55 -3.21 -3.37
N PRO A 76 10.94 -3.59 -4.60
CA PRO A 76 11.61 -2.64 -5.50
C PRO A 76 10.73 -1.45 -5.87
N ILE A 77 9.42 -1.68 -6.06
CA ILE A 77 8.52 -0.59 -6.44
C ILE A 77 8.32 0.41 -5.29
N LEU A 78 8.21 -0.07 -4.06
CA LEU A 78 8.06 0.84 -2.93
C LEU A 78 9.35 1.61 -2.66
N ARG A 79 10.50 0.98 -2.86
CA ARG A 79 11.78 1.67 -2.76
C ARG A 79 11.90 2.76 -3.82
N LYS A 80 11.45 2.47 -5.04
CA LYS A 80 11.46 3.44 -6.13
C LYS A 80 10.57 4.64 -5.80
N LEU A 81 9.39 4.39 -5.24
CA LEU A 81 8.42 5.44 -4.97
C LEU A 81 8.78 6.28 -3.73
N PHE A 82 9.27 5.65 -2.69
CA PHE A 82 9.43 6.28 -1.38
C PHE A 82 10.81 6.17 -0.78
N GLY A 83 11.68 5.38 -1.37
CA GLY A 83 13.01 5.15 -0.81
C GLY A 83 13.88 6.38 -0.88
N ARG A 84 14.89 6.41 -0.01
CA ARG A 84 15.91 7.45 -0.01
C ARG A 84 17.04 7.03 -0.93
N ASP A 85 17.57 7.96 -1.63
CA ASP A 85 18.71 7.72 -2.51
C ASP A 85 20.03 7.71 -1.74
#